data_80fbbe2912abb84edb2b3ed466b1300e
#
_entry.id   80fbbe2912abb84edb2b3ed466b1300e
#
_cell.length_a   1.000
_cell.length_b   1.000
_cell.length_c   1.000
_cell.angle_alpha   90.00
_cell.angle_beta   90.00
_cell.angle_gamma   90.00
#
_symmetry.space_group_name_H-M   'P 1'
#
loop_
_entity.id
_entity.type
_entity.pdbx_description
1 polymer ?
#
loop_
_entity_poly.entity_id
_entity_poly.type
_entity_poly.pdbx_seq_one_letter_code
_entity_poly.pdbx_strand_id
1 'polypeptide(L)'
;MNTGPSIIAFLAVMAVPVLSFGQAGQFIGVDDDPVLGDAGAKVTIIEFGDYQCPICRLFWKETLPRLRKEYVDTGKVKLVFRDFPLPVHPMAVPAAMATECAEDQGRFWEMHDKVYREQDRRAREGEVAEFRANDLKRWAADIKLDPAAFNTCLDSGKYKQEVAADYATAMGVGLGGTPVFFVNGRALFGAHPFATFQKIIEEELKK
;
A
#
# COMPACT_ATOMS: atom_id res chain seq x y z
N MET A 1 38.86 74.08 7.52
CA MET A 1 38.77 72.90 8.36
C MET A 1 37.32 72.47 8.35
N ASN A 2 37.02 71.50 7.53
CA ASN A 2 35.60 71.08 7.29
C ASN A 2 35.54 69.57 7.57
N THR A 3 34.95 69.22 8.70
CA THR A 3 34.74 67.84 9.13
C THR A 3 33.33 67.43 8.72
N GLY A 4 33.22 66.64 7.66
CA GLY A 4 31.96 66.04 7.22
C GLY A 4 31.59 64.82 8.10
N PRO A 5 30.27 64.52 8.29
CA PRO A 5 29.84 63.43 9.12
C PRO A 5 29.96 62.10 8.37
N SER A 6 30.57 61.10 9.01
CA SER A 6 30.62 59.70 8.59
C SER A 6 29.24 59.03 8.73
N ILE A 7 28.65 58.62 7.61
CA ILE A 7 27.43 57.83 7.60
C ILE A 7 27.81 56.36 7.79
N ILE A 8 27.50 55.80 8.96
CA ILE A 8 27.65 54.38 9.24
C ILE A 8 26.37 53.69 8.71
N ALA A 9 26.48 52.97 7.59
CA ALA A 9 25.38 52.18 7.07
C ALA A 9 25.22 50.86 7.88
N PHE A 10 24.15 50.76 8.64
CA PHE A 10 23.75 49.50 9.28
C PHE A 10 23.16 48.56 8.24
N LEU A 11 23.89 47.52 7.85
CA LEU A 11 23.36 46.39 7.10
C LEU A 11 22.47 45.54 8.03
N ALA A 12 21.15 45.70 7.91
CA ALA A 12 20.19 44.81 8.53
C ALA A 12 20.24 43.44 7.81
N VAL A 13 20.84 42.46 8.45
CA VAL A 13 20.76 41.05 8.01
C VAL A 13 19.34 40.56 8.32
N MET A 14 18.50 40.46 7.29
CA MET A 14 17.22 39.80 7.40
C MET A 14 17.45 38.30 7.58
N ALA A 15 17.24 37.79 8.78
CA ALA A 15 17.18 36.37 9.05
C ALA A 15 15.90 35.81 8.42
N VAL A 16 16.06 35.09 7.30
CA VAL A 16 14.96 34.30 6.72
C VAL A 16 14.70 33.13 7.66
N PRO A 17 13.48 32.97 8.20
CA PRO A 17 13.18 31.79 9.01
C PRO A 17 13.29 30.56 8.10
N VAL A 18 14.23 29.68 8.42
CA VAL A 18 14.25 28.32 7.87
C VAL A 18 13.04 27.61 8.44
N LEU A 19 11.97 27.48 7.63
CA LEU A 19 10.87 26.61 7.94
C LEU A 19 11.43 25.18 8.03
N SER A 20 11.69 24.76 9.28
CA SER A 20 11.92 23.37 9.59
C SER A 20 10.64 22.62 9.21
N PHE A 21 10.64 21.91 8.09
CA PHE A 21 9.66 20.86 7.84
C PHE A 21 9.90 19.81 8.91
N GLY A 22 9.21 19.97 10.04
CA GLY A 22 9.12 18.95 11.05
C GLY A 22 8.53 17.70 10.37
N GLN A 23 9.32 16.64 10.29
CA GLN A 23 8.82 15.31 10.06
C GLN A 23 7.98 14.90 11.28
N ALA A 24 6.76 15.42 11.36
CA ALA A 24 5.71 14.74 12.08
C ALA A 24 5.47 13.46 11.29
N GLY A 25 5.97 12.33 11.79
CA GLY A 25 5.63 11.03 11.24
C GLY A 25 4.12 10.96 11.19
N GLN A 26 3.52 11.08 10.01
CA GLN A 26 2.09 10.90 9.85
C GLN A 26 1.81 9.47 10.27
N PHE A 27 1.10 9.32 11.38
CA PHE A 27 0.63 8.03 11.84
C PHE A 27 -0.45 7.58 10.86
N ILE A 28 -0.12 6.61 10.02
CA ILE A 28 -1.08 5.99 9.11
C ILE A 28 -1.79 4.92 9.94
N GLY A 29 -3.08 5.14 10.21
CA GLY A 29 -3.94 4.19 10.93
C GLY A 29 -4.23 2.96 10.08
N VAL A 30 -4.80 1.95 10.71
CA VAL A 30 -5.28 0.74 10.01
C VAL A 30 -6.65 0.99 9.39
N ASP A 31 -7.40 1.93 9.94
CA ASP A 31 -8.75 2.33 9.52
C ASP A 31 -9.68 1.10 9.33
N ASP A 32 -10.36 0.99 8.20
CA ASP A 32 -11.24 -0.13 7.81
C ASP A 32 -10.57 -1.14 6.86
N ASP A 33 -9.26 -0.98 6.61
CA ASP A 33 -8.52 -1.84 5.68
C ASP A 33 -8.47 -3.31 6.14
N PRO A 34 -8.41 -4.26 5.18
CA PRO A 34 -8.30 -5.68 5.47
C PRO A 34 -7.02 -6.07 6.20
N VAL A 35 -7.17 -6.77 7.30
CA VAL A 35 -6.07 -7.22 8.16
C VAL A 35 -5.82 -8.72 7.98
N LEU A 36 -4.57 -9.10 7.74
CA LEU A 36 -4.10 -10.48 7.79
C LEU A 36 -3.32 -10.71 9.07
N GLY A 37 -3.70 -11.73 9.84
CA GLY A 37 -3.05 -12.10 11.08
C GLY A 37 -3.82 -11.64 12.32
N ASP A 38 -3.13 -11.63 13.47
CA ASP A 38 -3.72 -11.23 14.74
C ASP A 38 -3.86 -9.71 14.81
N ALA A 39 -5.09 -9.21 14.96
CA ALA A 39 -5.37 -7.78 15.09
C ALA A 39 -4.61 -7.12 16.26
N GLY A 40 -4.28 -7.89 17.30
CA GLY A 40 -3.48 -7.48 18.46
C GLY A 40 -1.96 -7.58 18.26
N ALA A 41 -1.48 -7.99 17.08
CA ALA A 41 -0.05 -8.13 16.83
C ALA A 41 0.72 -6.83 17.10
N LYS A 42 1.90 -6.98 17.74
CA LYS A 42 2.75 -5.86 18.15
C LYS A 42 3.29 -5.05 16.98
N VAL A 43 3.55 -5.68 15.85
CA VAL A 43 4.07 -5.03 14.66
C VAL A 43 2.98 -4.98 13.58
N THR A 44 2.74 -3.79 13.05
CA THR A 44 1.84 -3.56 11.92
C THR A 44 2.66 -3.27 10.67
N ILE A 45 2.39 -3.96 9.60
CA ILE A 45 2.88 -3.65 8.26
C ILE A 45 1.68 -3.17 7.45
N ILE A 46 1.70 -1.94 6.95
CA ILE A 46 0.71 -1.42 6.00
C ILE A 46 1.38 -1.40 4.64
N GLU A 47 0.81 -2.11 3.68
CA GLU A 47 1.23 -2.12 2.28
C GLU A 47 0.30 -1.23 1.47
N PHE A 48 0.83 -0.19 0.84
CA PHE A 48 0.16 0.52 -0.24
C PHE A 48 0.47 -0.18 -1.55
N GLY A 49 -0.52 -0.84 -2.11
CA GLY A 49 -0.36 -1.76 -3.22
C GLY A 49 -1.23 -1.46 -4.43
N ASP A 50 -0.82 -2.00 -5.57
CA ASP A 50 -1.52 -1.91 -6.86
C ASP A 50 -1.52 -3.28 -7.53
N TYR A 51 -2.71 -3.77 -7.83
CA TYR A 51 -2.90 -5.11 -8.38
C TYR A 51 -2.39 -5.31 -9.82
N GLN A 52 -2.04 -4.26 -10.55
CA GLN A 52 -1.37 -4.37 -11.85
C GLN A 52 0.15 -4.09 -11.77
N CYS A 53 0.65 -3.59 -10.64
CA CYS A 53 2.06 -3.26 -10.49
C CYS A 53 2.94 -4.53 -10.48
N PRO A 54 3.92 -4.66 -11.40
CA PRO A 54 4.80 -5.82 -11.44
C PRO A 54 5.70 -5.91 -10.20
N ILE A 55 6.01 -4.79 -9.55
CA ILE A 55 6.83 -4.75 -8.34
C ILE A 55 6.03 -5.19 -7.11
N CYS A 56 4.73 -4.86 -7.02
CA CYS A 56 3.83 -5.41 -5.99
C CYS A 56 3.71 -6.94 -6.14
N ARG A 57 3.53 -7.42 -7.38
CA ARG A 57 3.54 -8.86 -7.65
C ARG A 57 4.86 -9.54 -7.24
N LEU A 58 6.01 -8.87 -7.46
CA LEU A 58 7.31 -9.40 -7.02
C LEU A 58 7.37 -9.57 -5.51
N PHE A 59 6.92 -8.58 -4.74
CA PHE A 59 6.80 -8.68 -3.28
C PHE A 59 5.88 -9.82 -2.87
N TRP A 60 4.68 -9.89 -3.45
CA TRP A 60 3.71 -10.95 -3.19
C TRP A 60 4.32 -12.35 -3.42
N LYS A 61 5.11 -12.51 -4.48
CA LYS A 61 5.70 -13.80 -4.85
C LYS A 61 6.91 -14.18 -3.99
N GLU A 62 7.83 -13.26 -3.80
CA GLU A 62 9.17 -13.58 -3.28
C GLU A 62 9.29 -13.32 -1.76
N THR A 63 8.57 -12.35 -1.22
CA THR A 63 8.75 -11.89 0.17
C THR A 63 7.56 -12.25 1.06
N LEU A 64 6.34 -12.01 0.60
CA LEU A 64 5.13 -12.19 1.40
C LEU A 64 4.96 -13.61 1.95
N PRO A 65 5.25 -14.72 1.22
CA PRO A 65 5.08 -16.07 1.77
C PRO A 65 5.92 -16.34 3.01
N ARG A 66 7.15 -15.80 3.06
CA ARG A 66 8.00 -15.92 4.24
C ARG A 66 7.54 -15.01 5.38
N LEU A 67 7.10 -13.79 5.08
CA LEU A 67 6.52 -12.90 6.09
C LEU A 67 5.29 -13.53 6.75
N ARG A 68 4.38 -14.11 5.95
CA ARG A 68 3.22 -14.85 6.47
C ARG A 68 3.66 -15.95 7.42
N LYS A 69 4.47 -16.86 6.94
CA LYS A 69 4.89 -18.06 7.72
C LYS A 69 5.65 -17.71 9.00
N GLU A 70 6.59 -16.76 8.94
CA GLU A 70 7.52 -16.53 10.05
C GLU A 70 6.99 -15.50 11.07
N TYR A 71 6.09 -14.62 10.65
CA TYR A 71 5.62 -13.52 11.50
C TYR A 71 4.11 -13.40 11.61
N VAL A 72 3.37 -13.47 10.51
CA VAL A 72 1.90 -13.29 10.54
C VAL A 72 1.22 -14.48 11.20
N ASP A 73 1.51 -15.70 10.73
CA ASP A 73 0.94 -16.94 11.26
C ASP A 73 1.36 -17.22 12.71
N THR A 74 2.41 -16.54 13.18
CA THR A 74 2.88 -16.64 14.57
C THR A 74 2.33 -15.53 15.48
N GLY A 75 1.45 -14.67 14.97
CA GLY A 75 0.82 -13.58 15.72
C GLY A 75 1.74 -12.40 16.06
N LYS A 76 2.95 -12.36 15.52
CA LYS A 76 3.92 -11.28 15.80
C LYS A 76 3.67 -10.04 14.96
N VAL A 77 3.15 -10.22 13.75
CA VAL A 77 2.89 -9.18 12.74
C VAL A 77 1.47 -9.29 12.26
N LYS A 78 0.82 -8.16 12.06
CA LYS A 78 -0.36 -8.03 11.20
C LYS A 78 0.02 -7.28 9.93
N LEU A 79 -0.49 -7.77 8.80
CA LEU A 79 -0.37 -7.13 7.50
C LEU A 79 -1.70 -6.49 7.13
N VAL A 80 -1.65 -5.25 6.69
CA VAL A 80 -2.78 -4.46 6.22
C VAL A 80 -2.53 -4.14 4.76
N PHE A 81 -3.52 -4.31 3.90
CA PHE A 81 -3.41 -3.90 2.51
C PHE A 81 -4.27 -2.67 2.29
N ARG A 82 -3.68 -1.66 1.68
CA ARG A 82 -4.34 -0.40 1.33
C ARG A 82 -4.20 -0.13 -0.15
N ASP A 83 -5.29 0.18 -0.79
CA ASP A 83 -5.33 0.35 -2.24
C ASP A 83 -4.62 1.64 -2.70
N PHE A 84 -3.66 1.46 -3.60
CA PHE A 84 -3.02 2.59 -4.26
C PHE A 84 -2.92 2.36 -5.77
N PRO A 85 -4.07 2.33 -6.48
CA PRO A 85 -4.12 2.08 -7.92
C PRO A 85 -3.49 3.23 -8.70
N LEU A 86 -2.39 2.97 -9.40
CA LEU A 86 -1.68 3.99 -10.19
C LEU A 86 -2.43 4.29 -11.50
N PRO A 87 -2.48 5.58 -11.94
CA PRO A 87 -3.21 5.96 -13.16
C PRO A 87 -2.74 5.27 -14.44
N VAL A 88 -1.51 4.77 -14.47
CA VAL A 88 -0.95 4.02 -15.61
C VAL A 88 -1.45 2.59 -15.70
N HIS A 89 -2.18 2.11 -14.70
CA HIS A 89 -2.68 0.75 -14.58
C HIS A 89 -4.22 0.72 -14.67
N PRO A 90 -4.80 0.57 -15.87
CA PRO A 90 -6.24 0.77 -16.10
C PRO A 90 -7.12 -0.24 -15.35
N MET A 91 -6.58 -1.41 -14.98
CA MET A 91 -7.33 -2.44 -14.24
C MET A 91 -7.03 -2.45 -12.73
N ALA A 92 -6.20 -1.55 -12.22
CA ALA A 92 -5.87 -1.50 -10.80
C ALA A 92 -7.11 -1.15 -9.96
N VAL A 93 -7.88 -0.13 -10.34
CA VAL A 93 -9.14 0.22 -9.64
C VAL A 93 -10.18 -0.89 -9.70
N PRO A 94 -10.50 -1.50 -10.87
CA PRO A 94 -11.40 -2.67 -10.89
C PRO A 94 -10.92 -3.85 -10.04
N ALA A 95 -9.60 -4.10 -9.97
CA ALA A 95 -9.06 -5.19 -9.15
C ALA A 95 -9.16 -4.88 -7.65
N ALA A 96 -8.88 -3.65 -7.24
CA ALA A 96 -9.09 -3.16 -5.89
C ALA A 96 -10.56 -3.33 -5.47
N MET A 97 -11.50 -2.81 -6.25
CA MET A 97 -12.93 -3.03 -5.98
C MET A 97 -13.31 -4.51 -5.89
N ALA A 98 -12.66 -5.37 -6.66
CA ALA A 98 -12.94 -6.81 -6.64
C ALA A 98 -12.47 -7.47 -5.33
N THR A 99 -11.34 -7.05 -4.78
CA THR A 99 -10.88 -7.56 -3.48
C THR A 99 -11.76 -7.08 -2.33
N GLU A 100 -12.22 -5.83 -2.37
CA GLU A 100 -13.20 -5.31 -1.42
C GLU A 100 -14.57 -6.02 -1.54
N CYS A 101 -15.03 -6.30 -2.76
CA CYS A 101 -16.24 -7.12 -2.95
C CYS A 101 -16.08 -8.57 -2.41
N ALA A 102 -14.87 -9.09 -2.40
CA ALA A 102 -14.59 -10.38 -1.78
C ALA A 102 -14.57 -10.31 -0.25
N GLU A 103 -14.23 -9.14 0.32
CA GLU A 103 -14.31 -8.90 1.76
C GLU A 103 -15.75 -8.95 2.29
N ASP A 104 -16.75 -8.52 1.52
CA ASP A 104 -18.18 -8.72 1.84
C ASP A 104 -18.54 -10.20 2.17
N GLN A 105 -17.68 -11.13 1.71
CA GLN A 105 -17.83 -12.57 1.94
C GLN A 105 -16.70 -13.13 2.82
N GLY A 106 -15.92 -12.27 3.49
CA GLY A 106 -14.80 -12.63 4.36
C GLY A 106 -13.61 -13.26 3.62
N ARG A 107 -13.43 -12.94 2.34
CA ARG A 107 -12.41 -13.59 1.48
C ARG A 107 -11.52 -12.60 0.72
N PHE A 108 -11.24 -11.47 1.34
CA PHE A 108 -10.33 -10.48 0.76
C PHE A 108 -8.98 -11.10 0.36
N TRP A 109 -8.31 -11.75 1.32
CA TRP A 109 -6.96 -12.25 1.11
C TRP A 109 -6.88 -13.39 0.10
N GLU A 110 -7.92 -14.19 -0.04
CA GLU A 110 -7.98 -15.20 -1.09
C GLU A 110 -8.12 -14.55 -2.49
N MET A 111 -8.89 -13.47 -2.59
CA MET A 111 -9.01 -12.74 -3.85
C MET A 111 -7.76 -11.95 -4.16
N HIS A 112 -7.13 -11.31 -3.19
CA HIS A 112 -5.83 -10.67 -3.28
C HIS A 112 -4.78 -11.64 -3.87
N ASP A 113 -4.64 -12.81 -3.26
CA ASP A 113 -3.70 -13.83 -3.73
C ASP A 113 -4.06 -14.37 -5.12
N LYS A 114 -5.36 -14.49 -5.43
CA LYS A 114 -5.82 -14.94 -6.74
C LYS A 114 -5.44 -13.94 -7.83
N VAL A 115 -5.64 -12.65 -7.62
CA VAL A 115 -5.28 -11.61 -8.60
C VAL A 115 -3.79 -11.61 -8.90
N TYR A 116 -2.92 -11.60 -7.87
CA TYR A 116 -1.47 -11.63 -8.09
C TYR A 116 -0.99 -12.94 -8.71
N ARG A 117 -1.58 -14.07 -8.35
CA ARG A 117 -1.26 -15.38 -8.95
C ARG A 117 -1.56 -15.41 -10.44
N GLU A 118 -2.70 -14.89 -10.85
CA GLU A 118 -3.08 -14.83 -12.26
C GLU A 118 -2.22 -13.83 -13.05
N GLN A 119 -1.85 -12.73 -12.44
CA GLN A 119 -0.86 -11.81 -12.98
C GLN A 119 0.50 -12.51 -13.20
N ASP A 120 0.99 -13.26 -12.18
CA ASP A 120 2.28 -13.98 -12.29
C ASP A 120 2.23 -15.07 -13.35
N ARG A 121 1.09 -15.78 -13.46
CA ARG A 121 0.89 -16.78 -14.54
C ARG A 121 0.99 -16.14 -15.92
N ARG A 122 0.23 -15.06 -16.17
CA ARG A 122 0.23 -14.33 -17.44
C ARG A 122 1.61 -13.78 -17.81
N ALA A 123 2.29 -13.18 -16.86
CA ALA A 123 3.64 -12.67 -17.08
C ALA A 123 4.65 -13.75 -17.46
N ARG A 124 4.54 -14.97 -16.90
CA ARG A 124 5.40 -16.10 -17.27
C ARG A 124 5.07 -16.66 -18.66
N GLU A 125 3.83 -16.55 -19.08
CA GLU A 125 3.37 -16.97 -20.40
C GLU A 125 3.65 -15.93 -21.50
N GLY A 126 4.28 -14.79 -21.13
CA GLY A 126 4.57 -13.69 -22.05
C GLY A 126 3.33 -12.92 -22.48
N GLU A 127 2.20 -13.15 -21.79
CA GLU A 127 0.99 -12.37 -21.96
C GLU A 127 1.18 -11.00 -21.30
N VAL A 128 0.67 -9.95 -21.93
CA VAL A 128 0.54 -8.66 -21.24
C VAL A 128 -0.33 -8.89 -20.00
N ALA A 129 0.10 -8.35 -18.85
CA ALA A 129 -0.63 -8.54 -17.58
C ALA A 129 -1.99 -7.79 -17.57
N GLU A 130 -2.64 -7.75 -18.74
CA GLU A 130 -3.97 -7.17 -18.92
C GLU A 130 -5.01 -8.24 -18.58
N PHE A 131 -5.75 -7.98 -17.52
CA PHE A 131 -6.97 -8.70 -17.20
C PHE A 131 -8.16 -7.74 -17.34
N ARG A 132 -9.36 -8.28 -17.40
CA ARG A 132 -10.60 -7.53 -17.59
C ARG A 132 -11.58 -7.83 -16.46
N ALA A 133 -12.63 -7.06 -16.34
CA ALA A 133 -13.68 -7.29 -15.33
C ALA A 133 -14.23 -8.74 -15.34
N ASN A 134 -14.39 -9.33 -16.53
CA ASN A 134 -14.82 -10.73 -16.64
C ASN A 134 -13.80 -11.73 -16.10
N ASP A 135 -12.50 -11.40 -16.13
CA ASP A 135 -11.49 -12.24 -15.49
C ASP A 135 -11.64 -12.20 -13.97
N LEU A 136 -11.86 -11.03 -13.40
CA LEU A 136 -12.10 -10.87 -11.96
C LEU A 136 -13.31 -11.68 -11.49
N LYS A 137 -14.43 -11.64 -12.25
CA LYS A 137 -15.64 -12.43 -11.95
C LYS A 137 -15.37 -13.94 -12.01
N ARG A 138 -14.60 -14.38 -13.01
CA ARG A 138 -14.19 -15.79 -13.12
C ARG A 138 -13.30 -16.20 -11.93
N TRP A 139 -12.32 -15.37 -11.58
CA TRP A 139 -11.41 -15.64 -10.47
C TRP A 139 -12.13 -15.68 -9.12
N ALA A 140 -13.14 -14.83 -8.94
CA ALA A 140 -14.01 -14.88 -7.77
C ALA A 140 -14.78 -16.22 -7.68
N ALA A 141 -15.30 -16.70 -8.81
CA ALA A 141 -15.95 -18.01 -8.87
C ALA A 141 -14.95 -19.16 -8.59
N ASP A 142 -13.71 -19.08 -9.10
CA ASP A 142 -12.66 -20.08 -8.85
C ASP A 142 -12.36 -20.23 -7.34
N ILE A 143 -12.41 -19.14 -6.60
CA ILE A 143 -12.26 -19.16 -5.14
C ILE A 143 -13.59 -19.34 -4.39
N LYS A 144 -14.66 -19.74 -5.08
CA LYS A 144 -15.97 -20.10 -4.51
C LYS A 144 -16.70 -18.95 -3.79
N LEU A 145 -16.54 -17.73 -4.25
CA LEU A 145 -17.41 -16.63 -3.86
C LEU A 145 -18.81 -16.85 -4.49
N ASP A 146 -19.85 -16.33 -3.84
CA ASP A 146 -21.18 -16.25 -4.46
C ASP A 146 -21.12 -15.34 -5.69
N PRO A 147 -21.34 -15.85 -6.91
CA PRO A 147 -21.17 -15.06 -8.11
C PRO A 147 -22.21 -13.94 -8.27
N ALA A 148 -23.42 -14.14 -7.75
CA ALA A 148 -24.49 -13.14 -7.88
C ALA A 148 -24.18 -11.93 -6.99
N ALA A 149 -23.83 -12.17 -5.73
CA ALA A 149 -23.44 -11.13 -4.79
C ALA A 149 -22.18 -10.40 -5.27
N PHE A 150 -21.13 -11.14 -5.66
CA PHE A 150 -19.88 -10.57 -6.12
C PHE A 150 -20.06 -9.72 -7.39
N ASN A 151 -20.75 -10.24 -8.40
CA ASN A 151 -20.97 -9.52 -9.65
C ASN A 151 -21.78 -8.24 -9.44
N THR A 152 -22.82 -8.30 -8.60
CA THR A 152 -23.60 -7.12 -8.24
C THR A 152 -22.75 -6.05 -7.56
N CYS A 153 -21.93 -6.43 -6.61
CA CYS A 153 -20.99 -5.53 -5.93
C CYS A 153 -20.03 -4.88 -6.92
N LEU A 154 -19.34 -5.68 -7.73
CA LEU A 154 -18.34 -5.19 -8.68
C LEU A 154 -18.94 -4.27 -9.76
N ASP A 155 -20.09 -4.70 -10.37
CA ASP A 155 -20.74 -3.96 -11.45
C ASP A 155 -21.37 -2.65 -10.97
N SER A 156 -21.81 -2.58 -9.71
CA SER A 156 -22.34 -1.35 -9.10
C SER A 156 -21.26 -0.33 -8.77
N GLY A 157 -19.98 -0.75 -8.70
CA GLY A 157 -18.90 0.08 -8.23
C GLY A 157 -18.98 0.44 -6.75
N LYS A 158 -19.55 -0.46 -5.92
CA LYS A 158 -19.80 -0.26 -4.48
C LYS A 158 -18.60 0.36 -3.75
N TYR A 159 -17.42 -0.16 -4.01
CA TYR A 159 -16.17 0.24 -3.33
C TYR A 159 -15.34 1.31 -4.05
N LYS A 160 -15.88 1.92 -5.11
CA LYS A 160 -15.13 2.94 -5.88
C LYS A 160 -14.70 4.14 -5.04
N GLN A 161 -15.54 4.56 -4.08
CA GLN A 161 -15.23 5.72 -3.23
C GLN A 161 -14.17 5.37 -2.17
N GLU A 162 -14.20 4.17 -1.63
CA GLU A 162 -13.23 3.66 -0.68
C GLU A 162 -11.84 3.56 -1.31
N VAL A 163 -11.72 2.88 -2.46
CA VAL A 163 -10.48 2.84 -3.25
C VAL A 163 -9.95 4.25 -3.59
N ALA A 164 -10.85 5.20 -3.87
CA ALA A 164 -10.46 6.58 -4.11
C ALA A 164 -9.99 7.31 -2.84
N ALA A 165 -10.54 6.98 -1.68
CA ALA A 165 -10.10 7.53 -0.39
C ALA A 165 -8.70 7.02 -0.01
N ASP A 166 -8.43 5.74 -0.24
CA ASP A 166 -7.11 5.15 -0.04
C ASP A 166 -6.06 5.78 -0.94
N TYR A 167 -6.39 5.94 -2.22
CA TYR A 167 -5.54 6.66 -3.17
C TYR A 167 -5.25 8.08 -2.69
N ALA A 168 -6.27 8.81 -2.20
CA ALA A 168 -6.11 10.16 -1.69
C ALA A 168 -5.22 10.19 -0.44
N THR A 169 -5.35 9.20 0.44
CA THR A 169 -4.48 9.01 1.62
C THR A 169 -3.02 8.82 1.19
N ALA A 170 -2.76 7.93 0.23
CA ALA A 170 -1.42 7.71 -0.32
C ALA A 170 -0.81 8.99 -0.89
N MET A 171 -1.59 9.73 -1.70
CA MET A 171 -1.16 11.01 -2.26
C MET A 171 -0.94 12.08 -1.18
N GLY A 172 -1.79 12.10 -0.15
CA GLY A 172 -1.69 13.04 0.99
C GLY A 172 -0.41 12.87 1.81
N VAL A 173 0.10 11.64 1.90
CA VAL A 173 1.39 11.34 2.55
C VAL A 173 2.59 11.38 1.58
N GLY A 174 2.37 11.80 0.34
CA GLY A 174 3.41 12.03 -0.66
C GLY A 174 3.95 10.78 -1.34
N LEU A 175 3.17 9.69 -1.41
CA LEU A 175 3.60 8.48 -2.12
C LEU A 175 3.55 8.72 -3.63
N GLY A 176 4.59 8.29 -4.35
CA GLY A 176 4.74 8.45 -5.79
C GLY A 176 4.73 7.14 -6.59
N GLY A 177 4.51 5.99 -5.93
CA GLY A 177 4.52 4.68 -6.60
C GLY A 177 4.28 3.53 -5.62
N THR A 178 4.22 2.30 -6.17
CA THR A 178 3.93 1.08 -5.41
C THR A 178 4.97 -0.02 -5.64
N PRO A 179 5.14 -0.97 -4.69
CA PRO A 179 4.56 -0.93 -3.34
C PRO A 179 5.31 0.03 -2.42
N VAL A 180 4.62 0.56 -1.41
CA VAL A 180 5.23 1.24 -0.26
C VAL A 180 4.73 0.58 1.01
N PHE A 181 5.63 0.34 1.94
CA PHE A 181 5.31 -0.29 3.21
C PHE A 181 5.60 0.65 4.38
N PHE A 182 4.77 0.59 5.40
CA PHE A 182 5.03 1.21 6.69
C PHE A 182 5.06 0.13 7.77
N VAL A 183 6.23 -0.11 8.34
CA VAL A 183 6.43 -1.07 9.44
C VAL A 183 6.47 -0.29 10.75
N ASN A 184 5.39 -0.28 11.52
CA ASN A 184 5.23 0.59 12.70
C ASN A 184 5.63 2.05 12.40
N GLY A 185 5.22 2.57 11.22
CA GLY A 185 5.52 3.93 10.78
C GLY A 185 6.88 4.12 10.07
N ARG A 186 7.71 3.08 10.00
CA ARG A 186 8.98 3.13 9.23
C ARG A 186 8.74 2.80 7.77
N ALA A 187 8.95 3.78 6.88
CA ALA A 187 8.69 3.63 5.45
C ALA A 187 9.75 2.77 4.74
N LEU A 188 9.29 1.90 3.84
CA LEU A 188 10.08 1.14 2.88
C LEU A 188 9.47 1.30 1.49
N PHE A 189 10.26 1.69 0.51
CA PHE A 189 9.81 1.96 -0.86
C PHE A 189 10.25 0.84 -1.81
N GLY A 190 9.28 0.19 -2.46
CA GLY A 190 9.54 -0.90 -3.41
C GLY A 190 9.60 -2.29 -2.78
N ALA A 191 9.75 -3.32 -3.63
CA ALA A 191 9.82 -4.71 -3.19
C ALA A 191 11.20 -5.02 -2.61
N HIS A 192 11.30 -4.98 -1.29
CA HIS A 192 12.51 -5.38 -0.58
C HIS A 192 12.56 -6.90 -0.33
N PRO A 193 13.79 -7.48 -0.26
CA PRO A 193 13.95 -8.87 0.16
C PRO A 193 13.46 -9.08 1.60
N PHE A 194 13.05 -10.32 1.91
CA PHE A 194 12.59 -10.70 3.26
C PHE A 194 13.52 -10.26 4.38
N ALA A 195 14.85 -10.36 4.20
CA ALA A 195 15.84 -9.98 5.21
C ALA A 195 15.74 -8.50 5.65
N THR A 196 15.30 -7.61 4.76
CA THR A 196 15.09 -6.20 5.10
C THR A 196 13.90 -6.04 6.05
N PHE A 197 12.78 -6.69 5.74
CA PHE A 197 11.61 -6.73 6.62
C PHE A 197 11.93 -7.38 7.96
N GLN A 198 12.59 -8.54 7.92
CA GLN A 198 13.00 -9.26 9.12
C GLN A 198 13.77 -8.37 10.08
N LYS A 199 14.79 -7.66 9.59
CA LYS A 199 15.59 -6.75 10.42
C LYS A 199 14.72 -5.71 11.12
N ILE A 200 13.82 -5.07 10.40
CA ILE A 200 12.95 -4.02 10.96
C ILE A 200 11.96 -4.61 11.95
N ILE A 201 11.32 -5.73 11.60
CA ILE A 201 10.37 -6.41 12.48
C ILE A 201 11.03 -6.81 13.80
N GLU A 202 12.23 -7.41 13.74
CA GLU A 202 12.94 -7.83 14.95
C GLU A 202 13.38 -6.64 15.82
N GLU A 203 13.67 -5.48 15.22
CA GLU A 203 13.90 -4.25 15.97
C GLU A 203 12.62 -3.75 16.65
N GLU A 204 11.49 -3.75 15.95
CA GLU A 204 10.20 -3.31 16.49
C GLU A 204 9.65 -4.25 17.60
N LEU A 205 9.90 -5.54 17.47
CA LEU A 205 9.48 -6.52 18.49
C LEU A 205 10.20 -6.33 19.83
N LYS A 206 11.40 -5.73 19.85
CA LYS A 206 12.20 -5.47 21.04
C LYS A 206 11.80 -4.20 21.81
N LYS A 207 11.04 -3.31 21.19
CA LYS A 207 10.54 -2.11 21.84
C LYS A 207 9.38 -2.43 22.80
#